data_df81a06c7639269fa5fcdd9509d9338b
#
_entry.id   df81a06c7639269fa5fcdd9509d9338b
#
_cell.length_a   1.000
_cell.length_b   1.000
_cell.length_c   1.000
_cell.angle_alpha   90.00
_cell.angle_beta   90.00
_cell.angle_gamma   90.00
#
_symmetry.space_group_name_H-M   'P 1'
#
loop_
_entity.id
_entity.type
_entity.pdbx_description
1 polymer ?
#
loop_
_entity_poly.entity_id
_entity_poly.type
_entity_poly.pdbx_seq_one_letter_code
_entity_poly.pdbx_strand_id
1 'polypeptide(L)'
;MTEKRSRYPYRYETHLHTSDGSACARMSAEEQIKFYADRAYTGVFVTEHFWGNNACKADKEAAFETQVEQYFAFSEQAKKYGKKYGIDVFCGIEYSYKGTDLLVYGLEKETILEHPEIPELKLHEFATMARECGALVFQAHPFRLCKHTKILRFLPRFVDGFETVNGSNTDHENKMAGIFCRKYGLKKFAGSDNHGTNKGTLNFLAGVETTRRVKDEQDFVQIIKDGKYRIFEREI
;
A
#
# COMPACT_ATOMS: atom_id res chain seq x y z
N MET A 1 0.78 38.23 -6.63
CA MET A 1 -0.25 37.19 -6.72
C MET A 1 0.04 36.19 -5.61
N THR A 2 -0.77 36.11 -4.55
CA THR A 2 -0.62 35.13 -3.49
C THR A 2 -1.07 33.78 -4.05
N GLU A 3 -0.14 32.86 -4.27
CA GLU A 3 -0.49 31.46 -4.57
C GLU A 3 -1.45 30.96 -3.49
N LYS A 4 -2.65 30.58 -3.90
CA LYS A 4 -3.59 29.91 -3.01
C LYS A 4 -2.93 28.60 -2.53
N ARG A 5 -2.56 28.53 -1.24
CA ARG A 5 -2.04 27.30 -0.65
C ARG A 5 -3.01 26.15 -0.96
N SER A 6 -2.49 25.04 -1.45
CA SER A 6 -3.29 23.84 -1.70
C SER A 6 -4.02 23.44 -0.41
N ARG A 7 -5.29 23.04 -0.52
CA ARG A 7 -6.04 22.43 0.58
C ARG A 7 -5.41 21.10 1.03
N TYR A 8 -4.63 20.45 0.15
CA TYR A 8 -4.00 19.15 0.35
C TYR A 8 -2.49 19.27 0.09
N PRO A 9 -1.72 19.87 1.02
CA PRO A 9 -0.30 20.16 0.77
C PRO A 9 0.64 18.98 1.04
N TYR A 10 0.17 17.90 1.64
CA TYR A 10 1.00 16.77 2.07
C TYR A 10 0.76 15.57 1.17
N ARG A 11 1.82 15.10 0.50
CA ARG A 11 1.78 14.04 -0.52
C ARG A 11 2.41 12.76 -0.02
N TYR A 12 1.71 11.64 -0.20
CA TYR A 12 2.16 10.31 0.24
C TYR A 12 2.06 9.30 -0.90
N GLU A 13 3.16 8.54 -1.09
CA GLU A 13 3.11 7.27 -1.79
C GLU A 13 2.50 6.23 -0.86
N THR A 14 1.59 5.44 -1.35
CA THR A 14 0.82 4.52 -0.52
C THR A 14 0.92 3.06 -0.94
N HIS A 15 1.59 2.77 -2.06
CA HIS A 15 1.81 1.41 -2.54
C HIS A 15 3.24 1.27 -3.10
N LEU A 16 4.14 0.77 -2.27
CA LEU A 16 5.57 0.77 -2.53
C LEU A 16 6.23 -0.53 -2.07
N HIS A 17 7.06 -1.10 -2.94
CA HIS A 17 7.89 -2.27 -2.63
C HIS A 17 9.37 -1.94 -2.69
N THR A 18 10.13 -2.62 -1.84
CA THR A 18 11.59 -2.54 -1.84
C THR A 18 12.22 -3.91 -2.05
N SER A 19 13.42 -3.94 -2.61
CA SER A 19 14.15 -5.21 -2.76
C SER A 19 14.62 -5.79 -1.43
N ASP A 20 14.46 -5.07 -0.33
CA ASP A 20 14.77 -5.58 1.00
C ASP A 20 13.67 -6.53 1.49
N GLY A 21 12.39 -6.22 1.27
CA GLY A 21 11.23 -7.00 1.73
C GLY A 21 10.53 -7.82 0.65
N SER A 22 10.61 -7.39 -0.64
CA SER A 22 9.92 -8.03 -1.76
C SER A 22 10.89 -8.46 -2.85
N ALA A 23 10.94 -9.76 -3.16
CA ALA A 23 11.85 -10.34 -4.16
C ALA A 23 11.55 -9.89 -5.61
N CYS A 24 10.35 -9.37 -5.88
CA CYS A 24 9.94 -8.81 -7.16
C CYS A 24 10.40 -7.36 -7.35
N ALA A 25 10.73 -6.65 -6.27
CA ALA A 25 11.23 -5.29 -6.34
C ALA A 25 12.74 -5.25 -6.70
N ARG A 26 13.17 -4.15 -7.31
CA ARG A 26 14.53 -3.98 -7.85
C ARG A 26 15.32 -2.84 -7.20
N MET A 27 14.63 -1.91 -6.57
CA MET A 27 15.26 -0.81 -5.82
C MET A 27 15.23 -1.16 -4.33
N SER A 28 16.34 -0.91 -3.65
CA SER A 28 16.46 -1.04 -2.20
C SER A 28 15.56 0.00 -1.49
N ALA A 29 15.33 -0.21 -0.19
CA ALA A 29 14.60 0.76 0.62
C ALA A 29 15.27 2.15 0.57
N GLU A 30 16.61 2.21 0.62
CA GLU A 30 17.33 3.47 0.51
C GLU A 30 17.08 4.18 -0.81
N GLU A 31 17.17 3.46 -1.93
CA GLU A 31 16.94 4.01 -3.28
C GLU A 31 15.50 4.50 -3.44
N GLN A 32 14.52 3.72 -2.98
CA GLN A 32 13.11 4.10 -3.04
C GLN A 32 12.83 5.34 -2.18
N ILE A 33 13.28 5.37 -0.93
CA ILE A 33 13.07 6.51 -0.05
C ILE A 33 13.70 7.78 -0.62
N LYS A 34 14.94 7.68 -1.12
CA LYS A 34 15.61 8.80 -1.79
C LYS A 34 14.85 9.27 -3.03
N PHE A 35 14.34 8.34 -3.85
CA PHE A 35 13.58 8.64 -5.06
C PHE A 35 12.34 9.51 -4.76
N TYR A 36 11.58 9.20 -3.71
CA TYR A 36 10.40 9.97 -3.31
C TYR A 36 10.76 11.28 -2.59
N ALA A 37 11.84 11.30 -1.79
CA ALA A 37 12.35 12.52 -1.18
C ALA A 37 12.76 13.56 -2.23
N ASP A 38 13.51 13.14 -3.26
CA ASP A 38 13.96 14.01 -4.38
C ASP A 38 12.76 14.58 -5.17
N ARG A 39 11.55 14.00 -5.04
CA ARG A 39 10.32 14.41 -5.72
C ARG A 39 9.34 15.17 -4.82
N ALA A 40 9.82 15.64 -3.67
CA ALA A 40 9.05 16.42 -2.70
C ALA A 40 7.78 15.71 -2.20
N TYR A 41 7.86 14.39 -1.99
CA TYR A 41 6.86 13.67 -1.21
C TYR A 41 7.05 13.98 0.28
N THR A 42 5.94 14.06 1.01
CA THR A 42 5.97 14.21 2.46
C THR A 42 6.31 12.90 3.15
N GLY A 43 5.80 11.79 2.60
CA GLY A 43 6.05 10.47 3.14
C GLY A 43 5.71 9.35 2.17
N VAL A 44 6.06 8.15 2.60
CA VAL A 44 5.76 6.90 1.88
C VAL A 44 5.26 5.84 2.85
N PHE A 45 4.38 4.98 2.37
CA PHE A 45 4.01 3.73 3.02
C PHE A 45 4.73 2.59 2.31
N VAL A 46 5.60 1.88 3.03
CA VAL A 46 6.25 0.66 2.55
C VAL A 46 5.25 -0.48 2.76
N THR A 47 4.76 -1.04 1.66
CA THR A 47 3.71 -2.06 1.63
C THR A 47 4.26 -3.34 1.03
N GLU A 48 5.26 -3.93 1.68
CA GLU A 48 5.84 -5.18 1.20
C GLU A 48 4.78 -6.28 1.10
N HIS A 49 5.02 -7.26 0.25
CA HIS A 49 4.17 -8.43 0.21
C HIS A 49 4.19 -9.18 1.54
N PHE A 50 3.01 -9.47 2.06
CA PHE A 50 2.83 -10.18 3.31
C PHE A 50 1.94 -11.39 3.09
N TRP A 51 2.34 -12.53 3.65
CA TRP A 51 1.68 -13.83 3.59
C TRP A 51 1.14 -14.24 2.20
N GLY A 52 1.12 -15.51 1.91
CA GLY A 52 0.54 -16.03 0.67
C GLY A 52 1.24 -15.65 -0.65
N ASN A 53 2.21 -14.74 -0.63
CA ASN A 53 2.97 -14.31 -1.79
C ASN A 53 4.41 -14.86 -1.75
N ASN A 54 4.83 -15.46 -2.86
CA ASN A 54 6.20 -15.96 -2.99
C ASN A 54 7.26 -14.86 -3.04
N ALA A 55 6.86 -13.61 -3.23
CA ALA A 55 7.76 -12.47 -3.26
C ALA A 55 8.14 -11.93 -1.87
N CYS A 56 7.39 -12.25 -0.80
CA CYS A 56 7.79 -11.90 0.57
C CYS A 56 9.14 -12.52 0.92
N LYS A 57 10.06 -11.72 1.44
CA LYS A 57 11.41 -12.16 1.83
C LYS A 57 11.54 -12.62 3.28
N ALA A 58 10.49 -12.54 4.09
CA ALA A 58 10.48 -13.20 5.38
C ALA A 58 10.66 -14.72 5.18
N ASP A 59 11.41 -15.35 6.08
CA ASP A 59 11.72 -16.79 6.01
C ASP A 59 10.43 -17.60 6.24
N LYS A 60 9.95 -18.24 5.17
CA LYS A 60 8.68 -19.00 5.17
C LYS A 60 8.72 -20.28 6.01
N GLU A 61 9.91 -20.79 6.29
CA GLU A 61 10.11 -21.98 7.11
C GLU A 61 10.24 -21.64 8.61
N ALA A 62 10.37 -20.35 8.93
CA ALA A 62 10.42 -19.88 10.31
C ALA A 62 9.04 -19.95 11.00
N ALA A 63 9.03 -19.92 12.33
CA ALA A 63 7.79 -19.80 13.09
C ALA A 63 7.05 -18.49 12.73
N PHE A 64 5.73 -18.49 12.89
CA PHE A 64 4.87 -17.36 12.55
C PHE A 64 5.36 -16.04 13.14
N GLU A 65 5.68 -16.03 14.42
CA GLU A 65 6.17 -14.85 15.14
C GLU A 65 7.47 -14.33 14.53
N THR A 66 8.39 -15.22 14.14
CA THR A 66 9.64 -14.85 13.49
C THR A 66 9.40 -14.22 12.12
N GLN A 67 8.45 -14.76 11.35
CA GLN A 67 8.09 -14.21 10.05
C GLN A 67 7.50 -12.79 10.20
N VAL A 68 6.64 -12.58 11.20
CA VAL A 68 6.05 -11.27 11.51
C VAL A 68 7.15 -10.29 11.93
N GLU A 69 8.07 -10.68 12.80
CA GLU A 69 9.22 -9.84 13.22
C GLU A 69 10.08 -9.43 12.02
N GLN A 70 10.42 -10.38 11.15
CA GLN A 70 11.19 -10.11 9.93
C GLN A 70 10.46 -9.16 9.00
N TYR A 71 9.14 -9.32 8.83
CA TYR A 71 8.33 -8.44 8.00
C TYR A 71 8.39 -6.98 8.47
N PHE A 72 8.14 -6.74 9.74
CA PHE A 72 8.17 -5.38 10.28
C PHE A 72 9.57 -4.79 10.31
N ALA A 73 10.63 -5.61 10.39
CA ALA A 73 12.01 -5.14 10.32
C ALA A 73 12.33 -4.45 8.98
N PHE A 74 11.68 -4.81 7.87
CA PHE A 74 11.86 -4.14 6.57
C PHE A 74 11.44 -2.67 6.63
N SER A 75 10.26 -2.38 7.18
CA SER A 75 9.78 -1.00 7.33
C SER A 75 10.59 -0.22 8.36
N GLU A 76 11.03 -0.83 9.45
CA GLU A 76 11.92 -0.20 10.43
C GLU A 76 13.29 0.17 9.83
N GLN A 77 13.81 -0.65 8.93
CA GLN A 77 15.00 -0.31 8.17
C GLN A 77 14.73 0.88 7.22
N ALA A 78 13.62 0.88 6.51
CA ALA A 78 13.22 1.99 5.63
C ALA A 78 13.03 3.31 6.42
N LYS A 79 12.49 3.28 7.64
CA LYS A 79 12.36 4.45 8.53
C LYS A 79 13.71 5.12 8.85
N LYS A 80 14.82 4.37 8.90
CA LYS A 80 16.16 4.94 9.07
C LYS A 80 16.57 5.80 7.87
N TYR A 81 16.25 5.34 6.65
CA TYR A 81 16.49 6.12 5.45
C TYR A 81 15.56 7.32 5.35
N GLY A 82 14.31 7.20 5.83
CA GLY A 82 13.40 8.35 5.97
C GLY A 82 14.02 9.48 6.78
N LYS A 83 14.60 9.16 7.94
CA LYS A 83 15.33 10.14 8.76
C LYS A 83 16.53 10.75 8.02
N LYS A 84 17.27 9.95 7.26
CA LYS A 84 18.42 10.40 6.47
C LYS A 84 18.05 11.40 5.40
N TYR A 85 16.93 11.19 4.71
CA TYR A 85 16.50 11.99 3.56
C TYR A 85 15.38 13.01 3.88
N GLY A 86 14.95 13.08 5.14
CA GLY A 86 13.96 14.07 5.59
C GLY A 86 12.53 13.81 5.11
N ILE A 87 12.15 12.55 4.91
CA ILE A 87 10.83 12.12 4.48
C ILE A 87 10.22 11.15 5.50
N ASP A 88 8.92 11.21 5.72
CA ASP A 88 8.22 10.29 6.62
C ASP A 88 8.12 8.90 5.98
N VAL A 89 8.34 7.86 6.79
CA VAL A 89 8.18 6.47 6.35
C VAL A 89 7.28 5.74 7.32
N PHE A 90 6.26 5.11 6.78
CA PHE A 90 5.24 4.36 7.50
C PHE A 90 5.19 2.91 7.03
N CYS A 91 4.69 2.02 7.89
CA CYS A 91 4.41 0.65 7.54
C CYS A 91 2.99 0.53 6.95
N GLY A 92 2.88 -0.20 5.86
CA GLY A 92 1.65 -0.76 5.34
C GLY A 92 1.87 -2.22 4.99
N ILE A 93 0.84 -2.89 4.53
CA ILE A 93 0.88 -4.31 4.19
C ILE A 93 0.22 -4.50 2.84
N GLU A 94 0.84 -5.27 1.93
CA GLU A 94 0.12 -5.87 0.83
C GLU A 94 -0.09 -7.36 1.08
N TYR A 95 -1.29 -7.71 1.59
CA TYR A 95 -1.68 -9.09 1.83
C TYR A 95 -2.12 -9.76 0.54
N SER A 96 -1.50 -10.89 0.22
CA SER A 96 -1.72 -11.61 -1.04
C SER A 96 -2.48 -12.91 -0.83
N TYR A 97 -3.49 -13.16 -1.67
CA TYR A 97 -4.25 -14.39 -1.67
C TYR A 97 -4.62 -14.83 -3.09
N LYS A 98 -3.93 -15.84 -3.62
CA LYS A 98 -4.23 -16.47 -4.92
C LYS A 98 -4.40 -15.46 -6.07
N GLY A 99 -3.50 -14.46 -6.14
CA GLY A 99 -3.47 -13.43 -7.18
C GLY A 99 -4.50 -12.31 -6.99
N THR A 100 -4.97 -12.10 -5.78
CA THR A 100 -5.77 -10.95 -5.36
C THR A 100 -5.12 -10.35 -4.12
N ASP A 101 -4.90 -9.06 -4.12
CA ASP A 101 -4.10 -8.40 -3.09
C ASP A 101 -4.93 -7.33 -2.37
N LEU A 102 -4.62 -7.12 -1.10
CA LEU A 102 -5.23 -6.10 -0.23
C LEU A 102 -4.14 -5.21 0.35
N LEU A 103 -4.30 -3.90 0.19
CA LEU A 103 -3.52 -2.91 0.92
C LEU A 103 -4.15 -2.68 2.28
N VAL A 104 -3.36 -2.83 3.34
CA VAL A 104 -3.80 -2.70 4.73
C VAL A 104 -2.94 -1.67 5.45
N TYR A 105 -3.60 -0.74 6.14
CA TYR A 105 -2.94 0.34 6.89
C TYR A 105 -3.46 0.39 8.32
N GLY A 106 -2.55 0.59 9.26
CA GLY A 106 -2.88 0.69 10.67
C GLY A 106 -3.10 -0.67 11.36
N LEU A 107 -2.65 -1.77 10.76
CA LEU A 107 -2.58 -3.06 11.43
C LEU A 107 -1.19 -3.18 12.07
N GLU A 108 -1.15 -3.17 13.40
CA GLU A 108 0.08 -3.16 14.17
C GLU A 108 0.67 -4.58 14.30
N LYS A 109 1.97 -4.66 14.52
CA LYS A 109 2.70 -5.93 14.68
C LYS A 109 2.09 -6.78 15.80
N GLU A 110 1.85 -6.16 16.93
CA GLU A 110 1.28 -6.81 18.13
C GLU A 110 -0.08 -7.42 17.82
N THR A 111 -0.93 -6.70 17.09
CA THR A 111 -2.24 -7.20 16.64
C THR A 111 -2.08 -8.43 15.73
N ILE A 112 -1.11 -8.41 14.81
CA ILE A 112 -0.87 -9.56 13.93
C ILE A 112 -0.40 -10.77 14.76
N LEU A 113 0.46 -10.57 15.76
CA LEU A 113 0.95 -11.63 16.65
C LEU A 113 -0.17 -12.26 17.51
N GLU A 114 -1.23 -11.52 17.80
CA GLU A 114 -2.44 -12.03 18.48
C GLU A 114 -3.33 -12.89 17.56
N HIS A 115 -3.04 -12.92 16.24
CA HIS A 115 -3.81 -13.64 15.23
C HIS A 115 -2.98 -14.70 14.47
N PRO A 116 -2.50 -15.76 15.15
CA PRO A 116 -1.66 -16.79 14.52
C PRO A 116 -2.39 -17.60 13.44
N GLU A 117 -3.71 -17.46 13.32
CA GLU A 117 -4.53 -18.07 12.27
C GLU A 117 -4.42 -17.36 10.91
N ILE A 118 -3.79 -16.21 10.81
CA ILE A 118 -3.67 -15.40 9.56
C ILE A 118 -3.22 -16.25 8.36
N PRO A 119 -2.26 -17.20 8.49
CA PRO A 119 -1.84 -18.04 7.37
C PRO A 119 -2.95 -18.87 6.73
N GLU A 120 -3.95 -19.23 7.50
CA GLU A 120 -5.06 -20.11 7.09
C GLU A 120 -6.30 -19.31 6.61
N LEU A 121 -6.32 -18.00 6.84
CA LEU A 121 -7.47 -17.17 6.52
C LEU A 121 -7.66 -17.03 5.00
N LYS A 122 -8.92 -17.10 4.58
CA LYS A 122 -9.28 -16.66 3.23
C LYS A 122 -9.27 -15.14 3.14
N LEU A 123 -9.18 -14.64 1.91
CA LEU A 123 -9.07 -13.20 1.66
C LEU A 123 -10.12 -12.34 2.37
N HIS A 124 -11.40 -12.77 2.38
CA HIS A 124 -12.46 -12.01 3.03
C HIS A 124 -12.45 -12.14 4.57
N GLU A 125 -11.95 -13.27 5.09
CA GLU A 125 -11.79 -13.49 6.53
C GLU A 125 -10.67 -12.58 7.07
N PHE A 126 -9.53 -12.53 6.39
CA PHE A 126 -8.46 -11.59 6.70
C PHE A 126 -8.91 -10.13 6.61
N ALA A 127 -9.62 -9.75 5.52
CA ALA A 127 -10.13 -8.40 5.38
C ALA A 127 -11.10 -8.00 6.51
N THR A 128 -11.93 -8.94 6.96
CA THR A 128 -12.86 -8.73 8.08
C THR A 128 -12.10 -8.54 9.38
N MET A 129 -11.20 -9.47 9.72
CA MET A 129 -10.36 -9.38 10.92
C MET A 129 -9.57 -8.07 10.96
N ALA A 130 -8.86 -7.70 9.89
CA ALA A 130 -8.08 -6.47 9.85
C ALA A 130 -8.95 -5.21 10.10
N ARG A 131 -10.16 -5.16 9.52
CA ARG A 131 -11.09 -4.04 9.74
C ARG A 131 -11.68 -4.03 11.15
N GLU A 132 -11.97 -5.17 11.75
CA GLU A 132 -12.41 -5.31 13.15
C GLU A 132 -11.33 -4.84 14.13
N CYS A 133 -10.05 -5.06 13.80
CA CYS A 133 -8.90 -4.50 14.51
C CYS A 133 -8.65 -3.01 14.21
N GLY A 134 -9.53 -2.34 13.47
CA GLY A 134 -9.48 -0.89 13.23
C GLY A 134 -8.71 -0.45 11.99
N ALA A 135 -8.03 -1.36 11.30
CA ALA A 135 -7.27 -1.05 10.09
C ALA A 135 -8.15 -0.55 8.93
N LEU A 136 -7.53 0.09 7.95
CA LEU A 136 -8.11 0.34 6.63
C LEU A 136 -7.71 -0.77 5.67
N VAL A 137 -8.66 -1.23 4.88
CA VAL A 137 -8.43 -2.27 3.87
C VAL A 137 -8.90 -1.79 2.51
N PHE A 138 -7.98 -1.71 1.54
CA PHE A 138 -8.28 -1.41 0.14
C PHE A 138 -7.93 -2.60 -0.74
N GLN A 139 -8.78 -2.93 -1.71
CA GLN A 139 -8.40 -3.92 -2.71
C GLN A 139 -7.42 -3.29 -3.69
N ALA A 140 -6.20 -3.84 -3.75
CA ALA A 140 -5.14 -3.40 -4.65
C ALA A 140 -5.48 -3.77 -6.10
N HIS A 141 -5.13 -2.91 -7.04
CA HIS A 141 -5.20 -3.11 -8.51
C HIS A 141 -6.26 -4.14 -8.98
N PRO A 142 -7.56 -3.96 -8.63
CA PRO A 142 -8.58 -5.02 -8.66
C PRO A 142 -8.88 -5.57 -10.06
N PHE A 143 -8.50 -4.88 -11.13
CA PHE A 143 -8.73 -5.29 -12.52
C PHE A 143 -7.44 -5.70 -13.25
N ARG A 144 -6.31 -5.77 -12.54
CA ARG A 144 -5.04 -6.19 -13.16
C ARG A 144 -5.10 -7.63 -13.63
N LEU A 145 -4.80 -7.82 -14.92
CA LEU A 145 -4.65 -9.13 -15.53
C LEU A 145 -3.17 -9.43 -15.75
N CYS A 146 -2.64 -10.34 -14.97
CA CYS A 146 -1.28 -10.82 -15.14
C CYS A 146 -1.22 -12.35 -15.18
N LYS A 147 -0.04 -12.92 -15.45
CA LYS A 147 0.14 -14.38 -15.55
C LYS A 147 -0.31 -15.16 -14.30
N HIS A 148 -0.32 -14.51 -13.16
CA HIS A 148 -0.68 -15.10 -11.88
C HIS A 148 -2.16 -14.90 -11.52
N THR A 149 -2.86 -13.96 -12.18
CA THR A 149 -4.29 -13.67 -11.95
C THR A 149 -5.14 -14.63 -12.77
N LYS A 150 -5.52 -15.75 -12.17
CA LYS A 150 -6.40 -16.74 -12.82
C LYS A 150 -7.88 -16.36 -12.75
N ILE A 151 -8.27 -15.65 -11.71
CA ILE A 151 -9.67 -15.29 -11.42
C ILE A 151 -9.65 -13.88 -10.82
N LEU A 152 -10.41 -12.96 -11.39
CA LEU A 152 -10.68 -11.68 -10.76
C LEU A 152 -11.67 -11.88 -9.60
N ARG A 153 -11.29 -11.44 -8.42
CA ARG A 153 -12.14 -11.42 -7.22
C ARG A 153 -12.41 -9.99 -6.83
N PHE A 154 -13.63 -9.71 -6.44
CA PHE A 154 -14.04 -8.39 -5.97
C PHE A 154 -14.72 -8.53 -4.60
N LEU A 155 -14.28 -7.72 -3.64
CA LEU A 155 -14.72 -7.80 -2.24
C LEU A 155 -15.40 -6.50 -1.76
N PRO A 156 -16.42 -5.96 -2.47
CA PRO A 156 -16.98 -4.65 -2.16
C PRO A 156 -17.64 -4.55 -0.78
N ARG A 157 -17.94 -5.68 -0.12
CA ARG A 157 -18.54 -5.72 1.23
C ARG A 157 -17.50 -5.85 2.34
N PHE A 158 -16.27 -6.24 1.99
CA PHE A 158 -15.22 -6.58 2.94
C PHE A 158 -14.09 -5.55 3.00
N VAL A 159 -14.09 -4.57 2.09
CA VAL A 159 -13.04 -3.54 1.99
C VAL A 159 -13.63 -2.14 2.14
N ASP A 160 -12.82 -1.18 2.55
CA ASP A 160 -13.21 0.23 2.68
C ASP A 160 -13.24 0.94 1.31
N GLY A 161 -12.47 0.41 0.36
CA GLY A 161 -12.37 0.97 -0.97
C GLY A 161 -11.53 0.15 -1.92
N PHE A 162 -11.30 0.72 -3.08
CA PHE A 162 -10.48 0.13 -4.14
C PHE A 162 -9.38 1.08 -4.55
N GLU A 163 -8.21 0.52 -4.86
CA GLU A 163 -7.16 1.24 -5.58
C GLU A 163 -7.63 1.48 -7.01
N THR A 164 -8.12 2.69 -7.25
CA THR A 164 -8.71 3.09 -8.53
C THR A 164 -7.71 3.75 -9.47
N VAL A 165 -6.55 4.13 -8.93
CA VAL A 165 -5.40 4.64 -9.67
C VAL A 165 -4.18 3.91 -9.15
N ASN A 166 -3.57 3.09 -10.00
CA ASN A 166 -2.33 2.40 -9.72
C ASN A 166 -1.33 2.73 -10.85
N GLY A 167 -0.15 3.21 -10.46
CA GLY A 167 0.86 3.71 -11.41
C GLY A 167 1.46 2.63 -12.32
N SER A 168 1.31 1.37 -11.94
CA SER A 168 1.79 0.21 -12.72
C SER A 168 0.69 -0.48 -13.55
N ASN A 169 -0.55 0.00 -13.43
CA ASN A 169 -1.68 -0.48 -14.23
C ASN A 169 -1.77 0.22 -15.60
N THR A 170 -2.52 -0.37 -16.50
CA THR A 170 -3.01 0.29 -17.71
C THR A 170 -4.15 1.26 -17.39
N ASP A 171 -4.37 2.25 -18.26
CA ASP A 171 -5.52 3.18 -18.15
C ASP A 171 -6.86 2.45 -18.12
N HIS A 172 -6.98 1.35 -18.87
CA HIS A 172 -8.18 0.53 -18.90
C HIS A 172 -8.48 -0.10 -17.54
N GLU A 173 -7.49 -0.70 -16.89
CA GLU A 173 -7.64 -1.33 -15.57
C GLU A 173 -8.02 -0.28 -14.50
N ASN A 174 -7.35 0.87 -14.49
CA ASN A 174 -7.69 1.98 -13.59
C ASN A 174 -9.10 2.52 -13.84
N LYS A 175 -9.51 2.69 -15.10
CA LYS A 175 -10.86 3.12 -15.49
C LYS A 175 -11.93 2.14 -14.99
N MET A 176 -11.71 0.84 -15.16
CA MET A 176 -12.64 -0.19 -14.70
C MET A 176 -12.75 -0.20 -13.16
N ALA A 177 -11.64 -0.08 -12.46
CA ALA A 177 -11.62 0.05 -10.99
C ALA A 177 -12.42 1.28 -10.53
N GLY A 178 -12.26 2.42 -11.20
CA GLY A 178 -13.01 3.64 -10.90
C GLY A 178 -14.51 3.52 -11.14
N ILE A 179 -14.93 2.84 -12.21
CA ILE A 179 -16.36 2.57 -12.52
C ILE A 179 -16.97 1.68 -11.44
N PHE A 180 -16.30 0.58 -11.12
CA PHE A 180 -16.75 -0.39 -10.12
C PHE A 180 -16.84 0.25 -8.73
N CYS A 181 -15.81 0.98 -8.32
CA CYS A 181 -15.78 1.71 -7.05
C CYS A 181 -16.97 2.66 -6.89
N ARG A 182 -17.29 3.45 -7.92
CA ARG A 182 -18.49 4.32 -7.92
C ARG A 182 -19.79 3.53 -7.83
N LYS A 183 -19.90 2.41 -8.54
CA LYS A 183 -21.11 1.57 -8.54
C LYS A 183 -21.47 1.05 -7.17
N TYR A 184 -20.46 0.74 -6.34
CA TYR A 184 -20.66 0.20 -4.99
C TYR A 184 -20.52 1.25 -3.88
N GLY A 185 -20.32 2.53 -4.22
CA GLY A 185 -20.19 3.62 -3.23
C GLY A 185 -18.96 3.51 -2.33
N LEU A 186 -17.88 2.91 -2.84
CA LEU A 186 -16.64 2.65 -2.11
C LEU A 186 -15.70 3.85 -2.16
N LYS A 187 -14.78 3.94 -1.19
CA LYS A 187 -13.70 4.94 -1.22
C LYS A 187 -12.75 4.65 -2.37
N LYS A 188 -12.28 5.73 -3.04
CA LYS A 188 -11.22 5.63 -4.04
C LYS A 188 -9.88 5.77 -3.35
N PHE A 189 -8.91 4.99 -3.80
CA PHE A 189 -7.55 5.03 -3.32
C PHE A 189 -6.56 5.01 -4.50
N ALA A 190 -5.31 5.38 -4.25
CA ALA A 190 -4.28 5.41 -5.28
C ALA A 190 -2.91 5.11 -4.69
N GLY A 191 -2.07 4.42 -5.46
CA GLY A 191 -0.67 4.16 -5.17
C GLY A 191 0.09 3.87 -6.46
N SER A 192 1.41 3.92 -6.43
CA SER A 192 2.22 3.65 -7.65
C SER A 192 2.44 2.17 -7.90
N ASP A 193 2.45 1.36 -6.84
CA ASP A 193 2.90 -0.04 -6.90
C ASP A 193 4.32 -0.13 -7.50
N ASN A 194 5.17 0.74 -6.97
CA ASN A 194 6.51 0.93 -7.49
C ASN A 194 7.45 -0.18 -7.01
N HIS A 195 7.89 -0.99 -7.95
CA HIS A 195 8.90 -2.04 -7.77
C HIS A 195 10.30 -1.62 -8.27
N GLY A 196 10.43 -0.39 -8.74
CA GLY A 196 11.63 0.17 -9.37
C GLY A 196 11.31 0.88 -10.69
N THR A 197 12.15 1.81 -11.09
CA THR A 197 11.90 2.75 -12.20
C THR A 197 12.22 2.18 -13.59
N ASN A 198 12.25 0.88 -13.77
CA ASN A 198 12.51 0.30 -15.09
C ASN A 198 11.34 0.55 -16.06
N LYS A 199 11.69 0.91 -17.31
CA LYS A 199 10.70 1.13 -18.37
C LYS A 199 9.77 -0.07 -18.51
N GLY A 200 8.46 0.19 -18.49
CA GLY A 200 7.38 -0.79 -18.72
C GLY A 200 6.79 -1.43 -17.46
N THR A 201 7.26 -1.04 -16.26
CA THR A 201 6.66 -1.52 -15.00
C THR A 201 5.99 -0.42 -14.19
N LEU A 202 6.39 0.84 -14.40
CA LEU A 202 5.81 2.02 -13.77
C LEU A 202 5.52 3.05 -14.85
N ASN A 203 4.25 3.41 -15.02
CA ASN A 203 3.81 4.35 -16.07
C ASN A 203 3.79 5.79 -15.55
N PHE A 204 3.37 5.97 -14.30
CA PHE A 204 3.29 7.25 -13.61
C PHE A 204 3.32 7.06 -12.09
N LEU A 205 3.49 8.13 -11.34
CA LEU A 205 3.41 8.10 -9.87
C LEU A 205 1.99 8.43 -9.44
N ALA A 206 1.51 7.71 -8.43
CA ALA A 206 0.19 7.93 -7.83
C ALA A 206 0.29 7.89 -6.30
N GLY A 207 -0.79 8.26 -5.63
CA GLY A 207 -0.86 8.22 -4.18
C GLY A 207 -1.99 9.11 -3.64
N VAL A 208 -1.84 9.52 -2.39
CA VAL A 208 -2.81 10.40 -1.75
C VAL A 208 -2.17 11.72 -1.30
N GLU A 209 -2.94 12.78 -1.38
CA GLU A 209 -2.62 14.07 -0.75
C GLU A 209 -3.59 14.32 0.40
N THR A 210 -3.07 14.77 1.54
CA THR A 210 -3.85 14.98 2.76
C THR A 210 -3.91 16.44 3.17
N THR A 211 -4.91 16.80 3.98
CA THR A 211 -5.11 18.16 4.47
C THR A 211 -4.13 18.56 5.58
N ARG A 212 -3.52 17.59 6.24
CA ARG A 212 -2.51 17.77 7.28
C ARG A 212 -1.47 16.65 7.22
N ARG A 213 -0.29 16.91 7.80
CA ARG A 213 0.78 15.90 7.86
C ARG A 213 0.33 14.70 8.69
N VAL A 214 0.61 13.52 8.19
CA VAL A 214 0.40 12.25 8.89
C VAL A 214 1.45 12.12 9.99
N LYS A 215 1.03 11.70 11.18
CA LYS A 215 1.92 11.52 12.34
C LYS A 215 2.40 10.09 12.49
N ASP A 216 1.49 9.15 12.30
CA ASP A 216 1.68 7.71 12.43
C ASP A 216 0.63 6.97 11.59
N GLU A 217 0.70 5.66 11.56
CA GLU A 217 -0.18 4.79 10.78
C GLU A 217 -1.66 4.93 11.22
N GLN A 218 -1.94 5.10 12.51
CA GLN A 218 -3.31 5.27 13.03
C GLN A 218 -3.88 6.64 12.68
N ASP A 219 -3.05 7.68 12.69
CA ASP A 219 -3.43 9.01 12.23
C ASP A 219 -3.80 9.02 10.74
N PHE A 220 -3.06 8.26 9.91
CA PHE A 220 -3.40 8.07 8.51
C PHE A 220 -4.77 7.40 8.34
N VAL A 221 -5.02 6.34 9.10
CA VAL A 221 -6.33 5.66 9.11
C VAL A 221 -7.45 6.66 9.39
N GLN A 222 -7.27 7.52 10.40
CA GLN A 222 -8.29 8.52 10.74
C GLN A 222 -8.48 9.58 9.64
N ILE A 223 -7.40 10.06 9.03
CA ILE A 223 -7.46 11.04 7.91
C ILE A 223 -8.27 10.47 6.75
N ILE A 224 -8.03 9.20 6.40
CA ILE A 224 -8.73 8.53 5.29
C ILE A 224 -10.20 8.23 5.65
N LYS A 225 -10.48 7.78 6.87
CA LYS A 225 -11.86 7.57 7.37
C LYS A 225 -12.68 8.86 7.32
N ASP A 226 -12.08 9.99 7.70
CA ASP A 226 -12.69 11.31 7.69
C ASP A 226 -12.86 11.92 6.28
N GLY A 227 -12.31 11.28 5.23
CA GLY A 227 -12.33 11.83 3.88
C GLY A 227 -11.47 13.10 3.70
N LYS A 228 -10.46 13.30 4.56
CA LYS A 228 -9.55 14.46 4.53
C LYS A 228 -8.37 14.23 3.60
N TYR A 229 -8.62 13.62 2.46
CA TYR A 229 -7.63 13.28 1.44
C TYR A 229 -8.21 13.44 0.04
N ARG A 230 -7.32 13.45 -0.94
CA ARG A 230 -7.62 13.23 -2.36
C ARG A 230 -6.58 12.32 -2.98
N ILE A 231 -6.96 11.60 -4.01
CA ILE A 231 -6.01 10.84 -4.84
C ILE A 231 -5.36 11.77 -5.86
N PHE A 232 -4.14 11.46 -6.26
CA PHE A 232 -3.42 12.16 -7.33
C PHE A 232 -2.68 11.18 -8.22
N GLU A 233 -2.34 11.65 -9.42
CA GLU A 233 -1.39 11.05 -10.35
C GLU A 233 -0.46 12.12 -10.90
N ARG A 234 0.77 11.75 -11.27
CA ARG A 234 1.77 12.65 -11.86
C ARG A 234 2.79 11.87 -12.67
N GLU A 235 3.44 12.55 -13.60
CA GLU A 235 4.59 12.01 -14.32
C GLU A 235 5.75 11.63 -13.39
N ILE A 236 6.59 10.67 -13.81
CA ILE A 236 7.73 10.15 -13.07
C ILE A 236 8.86 11.19 -12.96
#